data_ab27f2d7318ac278cb2f30bf81caae21
#
_entry.id   ab27f2d7318ac278cb2f30bf81caae21
#
_cell.length_a   1.000
_cell.length_b   1.000
_cell.length_c   1.000
_cell.angle_alpha   90.00
_cell.angle_beta   90.00
_cell.angle_gamma   90.00
#
_symmetry.space_group_name_H-M   'P 1'
#
loop_
_entity.id
_entity.type
_entity.pdbx_description
1 polymer ?
#
loop_
_entity_poly.entity_id
_entity_poly.type
_entity_poly.pdbx_seq_one_letter_code
_entity_poly.pdbx_strand_id
1 'polypeptide(L)'
;MIQKLKDLKYRLHLMRRERTNAQKRREITKNGIVFGAGTYCDPSSTIMPKVVMGTNCFVNKETLVGAHTTLGNNVFLGPRVTIFADTHEIGSAAQRAGANITRPVHIKNGTWVGQNAVITAGVTIGEGCVIAAGAVVVHDCTPHGVYAGVPARRIRDLEA
;
A
#
# COMPACT_ATOMS: atom_id res chain seq x y z
N MET A 1 -21.39 -34.77 1.13
CA MET A 1 -20.76 -34.61 -0.21
C MET A 1 -20.53 -33.16 -0.57
N ILE A 2 -21.53 -32.29 -0.47
CA ILE A 2 -21.44 -30.84 -0.84
C ILE A 2 -20.36 -30.07 -0.01
N GLN A 3 -20.27 -30.31 1.30
CA GLN A 3 -19.28 -29.63 2.15
C GLN A 3 -17.83 -29.98 1.77
N LYS A 4 -17.55 -31.27 1.52
CA LYS A 4 -16.20 -31.71 1.05
C LYS A 4 -15.82 -31.06 -0.28
N LEU A 5 -16.77 -30.83 -1.19
CA LEU A 5 -16.53 -30.14 -2.45
C LEU A 5 -16.20 -28.64 -2.24
N LYS A 6 -16.90 -27.98 -1.31
CA LYS A 6 -16.63 -26.58 -0.94
C LYS A 6 -15.23 -26.44 -0.35
N ASP A 7 -14.86 -27.33 0.58
CA ASP A 7 -13.53 -27.34 1.22
C ASP A 7 -12.42 -27.62 0.20
N LEU A 8 -12.65 -28.53 -0.77
CA LEU A 8 -11.69 -28.80 -1.83
C LEU A 8 -11.52 -27.59 -2.75
N LYS A 9 -12.61 -26.92 -3.16
CA LYS A 9 -12.55 -25.70 -3.98
C LYS A 9 -11.80 -24.59 -3.25
N TYR A 10 -12.05 -24.41 -1.95
CA TYR A 10 -11.35 -23.43 -1.13
C TYR A 10 -9.85 -23.74 -1.04
N ARG A 11 -9.47 -25.00 -0.77
CA ARG A 11 -8.06 -25.43 -0.73
C ARG A 11 -7.35 -25.23 -2.08
N LEU A 12 -8.02 -25.57 -3.20
CA LEU A 12 -7.49 -25.31 -4.54
C LEU A 12 -7.31 -23.82 -4.83
N HIS A 13 -8.26 -22.99 -4.37
CA HIS A 13 -8.13 -21.53 -4.47
C HIS A 13 -6.91 -21.01 -3.69
N LEU A 14 -6.71 -21.48 -2.46
CA LEU A 14 -5.53 -21.12 -1.65
C LEU A 14 -4.22 -21.56 -2.32
N MET A 15 -4.13 -22.80 -2.82
CA MET A 15 -2.94 -23.29 -3.50
C MET A 15 -2.63 -22.52 -4.80
N ARG A 16 -3.64 -22.14 -5.57
CA ARG A 16 -3.46 -21.26 -6.75
C ARG A 16 -2.93 -19.90 -6.33
N ARG A 17 -3.48 -19.34 -5.28
CA ARG A 17 -3.04 -18.07 -4.69
C ARG A 17 -1.59 -18.10 -4.24
N GLU A 18 -1.15 -19.16 -3.58
CA GLU A 18 0.24 -19.37 -3.15
C GLU A 18 1.20 -19.51 -4.34
N ARG A 19 0.84 -20.28 -5.38
CA ARG A 19 1.67 -20.41 -6.59
C ARG A 19 1.83 -19.08 -7.33
N THR A 20 0.73 -18.34 -7.50
CA THR A 20 0.75 -17.02 -8.15
C THR A 20 1.59 -16.02 -7.35
N ASN A 21 1.49 -16.07 -6.02
CA ASN A 21 2.34 -15.27 -5.13
C ASN A 21 3.82 -15.63 -5.22
N ALA A 22 4.15 -16.92 -5.25
CA ALA A 22 5.53 -17.37 -5.38
C ALA A 22 6.15 -16.92 -6.72
N GLN A 23 5.38 -16.97 -7.80
CA GLN A 23 5.82 -16.50 -9.11
C GLN A 23 6.00 -14.97 -9.11
N LYS A 24 5.04 -14.21 -8.59
CA LYS A 24 5.12 -12.75 -8.48
C LYS A 24 6.26 -12.33 -7.55
N ARG A 25 6.49 -13.02 -6.43
CA ARG A 25 7.65 -12.77 -5.55
C ARG A 25 8.98 -12.94 -6.28
N ARG A 26 9.13 -13.96 -7.16
CA ARG A 26 10.34 -14.15 -7.97
C ARG A 26 10.57 -13.02 -8.97
N GLU A 27 9.51 -12.55 -9.61
CA GLU A 27 9.55 -11.43 -10.56
C GLU A 27 9.89 -10.12 -9.86
N ILE A 28 9.30 -9.89 -8.71
CA ILE A 28 9.45 -8.70 -7.89
C ILE A 28 10.85 -8.63 -7.27
N THR A 29 11.42 -9.74 -6.77
CA THR A 29 12.79 -9.78 -6.23
C THR A 29 13.85 -9.41 -7.28
N LYS A 30 13.59 -9.69 -8.56
CA LYS A 30 14.46 -9.27 -9.67
C LYS A 30 14.52 -7.74 -9.86
N ASN A 31 13.49 -7.02 -9.42
CA ASN A 31 13.35 -5.56 -9.59
C ASN A 31 13.77 -4.76 -8.34
N GLY A 32 14.51 -5.37 -7.39
CA GLY A 32 14.97 -4.68 -6.18
C GLY A 32 13.87 -4.39 -5.16
N ILE A 33 12.76 -5.12 -5.20
CA ILE A 33 11.70 -5.04 -4.21
C ILE A 33 11.99 -6.05 -3.09
N VAL A 34 11.80 -5.63 -1.84
CA VAL A 34 12.02 -6.46 -0.65
C VAL A 34 10.68 -6.77 0.02
N PHE A 35 10.44 -8.05 0.35
CA PHE A 35 9.27 -8.50 1.09
C PHE A 35 9.66 -9.21 2.38
N GLY A 36 9.00 -8.84 3.46
CA GLY A 36 9.01 -9.61 4.69
C GLY A 36 8.17 -10.90 4.59
N ALA A 37 8.42 -11.81 5.53
CA ALA A 37 7.68 -13.07 5.62
C ALA A 37 6.17 -12.83 5.77
N GLY A 38 5.33 -13.70 5.23
CA GLY A 38 3.88 -13.62 5.33
C GLY A 38 3.21 -12.53 4.47
N THR A 39 3.99 -11.65 3.82
CA THR A 39 3.44 -10.56 3.00
C THR A 39 2.82 -11.10 1.71
N TYR A 40 1.61 -10.63 1.40
CA TYR A 40 0.84 -10.97 0.21
C TYR A 40 0.61 -9.73 -0.66
N CYS A 41 0.80 -9.88 -1.96
CA CYS A 41 0.38 -8.89 -2.95
C CYS A 41 -0.54 -9.55 -3.97
N ASP A 42 -1.72 -8.96 -4.19
CA ASP A 42 -2.65 -9.43 -5.22
C ASP A 42 -1.96 -9.36 -6.60
N PRO A 43 -2.13 -10.36 -7.47
CA PRO A 43 -1.52 -10.38 -8.79
C PRO A 43 -1.85 -9.17 -9.68
N SER A 44 -3.02 -8.55 -9.50
CA SER A 44 -3.43 -7.36 -10.24
C SER A 44 -2.82 -6.05 -9.70
N SER A 45 -2.15 -6.09 -8.54
CA SER A 45 -1.46 -4.92 -7.99
C SER A 45 -0.17 -4.62 -8.76
N THR A 46 0.22 -3.36 -8.82
CA THR A 46 1.48 -2.91 -9.38
C THR A 46 2.42 -2.47 -8.25
N ILE A 47 3.56 -3.14 -8.13
CA ILE A 47 4.60 -2.79 -7.15
C ILE A 47 5.81 -2.29 -7.92
N MET A 48 6.16 -1.02 -7.74
CA MET A 48 7.28 -0.40 -8.42
C MET A 48 8.63 -0.82 -7.81
N PRO A 49 9.75 -0.68 -8.53
CA PRO A 49 11.09 -0.92 -8.00
C PRO A 49 11.39 -0.12 -6.73
N LYS A 50 12.31 -0.63 -5.90
CA LYS A 50 12.75 0.01 -4.63
C LYS A 50 11.66 0.15 -3.56
N VAL A 51 10.58 -0.65 -3.65
CA VAL A 51 9.60 -0.79 -2.58
C VAL A 51 10.11 -1.78 -1.54
N VAL A 52 9.98 -1.42 -0.26
CA VAL A 52 10.31 -2.29 0.87
C VAL A 52 9.06 -2.56 1.68
N MET A 53 8.74 -3.83 1.93
CA MET A 53 7.60 -4.23 2.75
C MET A 53 8.07 -5.10 3.90
N GLY A 54 7.58 -4.80 5.09
CA GLY A 54 7.76 -5.62 6.29
C GLY A 54 7.03 -6.95 6.22
N THR A 55 6.89 -7.60 7.37
CA THR A 55 6.22 -8.89 7.52
C THR A 55 4.70 -8.75 7.57
N ASN A 56 3.98 -9.78 7.13
CA ASN A 56 2.51 -9.89 7.21
C ASN A 56 1.75 -8.71 6.58
N CYS A 57 2.29 -8.05 5.57
CA CYS A 57 1.57 -7.04 4.82
C CYS A 57 0.57 -7.66 3.85
N PHE A 58 -0.51 -6.96 3.58
CA PHE A 58 -1.52 -7.36 2.61
C PHE A 58 -1.78 -6.23 1.61
N VAL A 59 -1.42 -6.45 0.36
CA VAL A 59 -1.69 -5.52 -0.75
C VAL A 59 -2.81 -6.10 -1.60
N ASN A 60 -3.96 -5.43 -1.60
CA ASN A 60 -5.16 -5.89 -2.29
C ASN A 60 -5.11 -5.54 -3.80
N LYS A 61 -6.14 -6.03 -4.53
CA LYS A 61 -6.27 -5.91 -5.98
C LYS A 61 -6.18 -4.47 -6.49
N GLU A 62 -5.62 -4.31 -7.68
CA GLU A 62 -5.55 -3.04 -8.41
C GLU A 62 -4.85 -1.91 -7.62
N THR A 63 -4.05 -2.26 -6.61
CA THR A 63 -3.29 -1.30 -5.81
C THR A 63 -1.99 -0.95 -6.51
N LEU A 64 -1.64 0.34 -6.55
CA LEU A 64 -0.36 0.83 -7.03
C LEU A 64 0.51 1.27 -5.84
N VAL A 65 1.66 0.62 -5.68
CA VAL A 65 2.68 1.03 -4.71
C VAL A 65 3.87 1.59 -5.49
N GLY A 66 4.02 2.91 -5.46
CA GLY A 66 5.07 3.66 -6.14
C GLY A 66 6.46 3.36 -5.60
N ALA A 67 7.48 3.61 -6.41
CA ALA A 67 8.89 3.46 -6.03
C ALA A 67 9.21 4.25 -4.74
N HIS A 68 10.26 3.84 -4.02
CA HIS A 68 10.68 4.50 -2.77
C HIS A 68 9.60 4.54 -1.67
N THR A 69 8.66 3.58 -1.67
CA THR A 69 7.68 3.38 -0.61
C THR A 69 8.18 2.31 0.36
N THR A 70 8.08 2.62 1.66
CA THR A 70 8.34 1.65 2.73
C THR A 70 7.06 1.35 3.51
N LEU A 71 6.68 0.08 3.57
CA LEU A 71 5.62 -0.42 4.44
C LEU A 71 6.27 -1.14 5.63
N GLY A 72 5.85 -0.80 6.84
CA GLY A 72 6.21 -1.52 8.07
C GLY A 72 5.59 -2.92 8.12
N ASN A 73 5.54 -3.51 9.30
CA ASN A 73 4.91 -4.81 9.52
C ASN A 73 3.39 -4.67 9.68
N ASN A 74 2.64 -5.72 9.30
CA ASN A 74 1.17 -5.79 9.48
C ASN A 74 0.42 -4.62 8.79
N VAL A 75 0.92 -4.10 7.69
CA VAL A 75 0.25 -3.05 6.91
C VAL A 75 -0.78 -3.68 5.97
N PHE A 76 -2.02 -3.18 6.00
CA PHE A 76 -3.08 -3.60 5.10
C PHE A 76 -3.44 -2.47 4.13
N LEU A 77 -3.28 -2.71 2.83
CA LEU A 77 -3.73 -1.81 1.77
C LEU A 77 -4.98 -2.38 1.12
N GLY A 78 -6.07 -1.62 1.17
CA GLY A 78 -7.34 -1.93 0.52
C GLY A 78 -7.24 -1.90 -1.01
N PRO A 79 -8.30 -2.34 -1.72
CA PRO A 79 -8.31 -2.31 -3.19
C PRO A 79 -8.13 -0.90 -3.74
N ARG A 80 -7.40 -0.80 -4.86
CA ARG A 80 -7.18 0.46 -5.59
C ARG A 80 -6.56 1.59 -4.76
N VAL A 81 -5.83 1.25 -3.70
CA VAL A 81 -4.98 2.23 -3.02
C VAL A 81 -3.88 2.66 -3.98
N THR A 82 -3.57 3.96 -4.00
CA THR A 82 -2.54 4.53 -4.84
C THR A 82 -1.52 5.28 -3.98
N ILE A 83 -0.25 4.91 -4.09
CA ILE A 83 0.86 5.53 -3.37
C ILE A 83 1.87 6.02 -4.39
N PHE A 84 2.19 7.31 -4.36
CA PHE A 84 3.22 7.91 -5.21
C PHE A 84 4.30 8.58 -4.36
N ALA A 85 5.55 8.27 -4.66
CA ALA A 85 6.71 8.98 -4.08
C ALA A 85 7.31 9.99 -5.07
N ASP A 86 6.98 9.87 -6.35
CA ASP A 86 7.47 10.77 -7.39
C ASP A 86 6.45 11.89 -7.65
N THR A 87 6.95 13.11 -7.84
CA THR A 87 6.16 14.30 -8.15
C THR A 87 7.02 15.29 -8.94
N HIS A 88 6.52 16.48 -9.20
CA HIS A 88 7.25 17.55 -9.86
C HIS A 88 7.37 18.77 -8.96
N GLU A 89 8.43 19.54 -9.13
CA GLU A 89 8.49 20.91 -8.66
C GLU A 89 7.44 21.74 -9.40
N ILE A 90 6.95 22.79 -8.74
CA ILE A 90 6.06 23.76 -9.41
C ILE A 90 6.93 24.63 -10.29
N GLY A 91 6.86 24.41 -11.58
CA GLY A 91 7.54 25.17 -12.60
C GLY A 91 6.89 26.51 -12.93
N SER A 92 7.35 27.14 -14.01
CA SER A 92 6.83 28.43 -14.50
C SER A 92 5.35 28.36 -14.94
N ALA A 93 4.77 29.51 -15.22
CA ALA A 93 3.38 29.57 -15.75
C ALA A 93 3.22 28.85 -17.11
N ALA A 94 4.29 28.78 -17.90
CA ALA A 94 4.28 28.09 -19.19
C ALA A 94 4.29 26.55 -19.05
N GLN A 95 4.86 26.01 -17.94
CA GLN A 95 4.91 24.58 -17.68
C GLN A 95 4.96 24.33 -16.16
N ARG A 96 3.82 23.96 -15.58
CA ARG A 96 3.68 23.76 -14.13
C ARG A 96 4.34 22.48 -13.62
N ALA A 97 4.40 21.42 -14.44
CA ALA A 97 5.20 20.23 -14.11
C ALA A 97 6.68 20.53 -14.40
N GLY A 98 7.39 21.02 -13.40
CA GLY A 98 8.83 21.30 -13.47
C GLY A 98 9.70 20.06 -13.34
N ALA A 99 10.86 20.18 -12.72
CA ALA A 99 11.77 19.07 -12.50
C ALA A 99 11.12 17.93 -11.72
N ASN A 100 11.46 16.71 -12.10
CA ASN A 100 10.98 15.50 -11.39
C ASN A 100 11.70 15.41 -10.04
N ILE A 101 10.95 15.20 -8.98
CA ILE A 101 11.46 15.00 -7.62
C ILE A 101 10.87 13.75 -6.98
N THR A 102 11.68 13.03 -6.21
CA THR A 102 11.25 11.88 -5.44
C THR A 102 11.23 12.25 -3.95
N ARG A 103 10.09 12.04 -3.30
CA ARG A 103 9.92 12.18 -1.85
C ARG A 103 9.39 10.86 -1.31
N PRO A 104 10.21 10.07 -0.60
CA PRO A 104 9.83 8.76 -0.10
C PRO A 104 8.55 8.78 0.73
N VAL A 105 7.76 7.71 0.64
CA VAL A 105 6.55 7.51 1.46
C VAL A 105 6.82 6.42 2.47
N HIS A 106 6.41 6.66 3.73
CA HIS A 106 6.57 5.71 4.81
C HIS A 106 5.21 5.41 5.46
N ILE A 107 4.81 4.15 5.46
CA ILE A 107 3.63 3.67 6.17
C ILE A 107 4.10 2.77 7.30
N LYS A 108 3.87 3.17 8.55
CA LYS A 108 4.37 2.48 9.73
C LYS A 108 3.52 1.25 10.08
N ASN A 109 3.98 0.48 11.08
CA ASN A 109 3.39 -0.80 11.47
C ASN A 109 1.90 -0.70 11.78
N GLY A 110 1.15 -1.79 11.53
CA GLY A 110 -0.24 -1.93 11.92
C GLY A 110 -1.24 -0.98 11.23
N THR A 111 -0.80 -0.24 10.22
CA THR A 111 -1.64 0.74 9.52
C THR A 111 -2.60 0.04 8.56
N TRP A 112 -3.86 0.47 8.58
CA TRP A 112 -4.86 0.08 7.60
C TRP A 112 -5.21 1.25 6.68
N VAL A 113 -4.99 1.07 5.37
CA VAL A 113 -5.37 2.03 4.32
C VAL A 113 -6.60 1.51 3.60
N GLY A 114 -7.70 2.25 3.69
CA GLY A 114 -8.99 1.95 3.06
C GLY A 114 -8.93 2.02 1.54
N GLN A 115 -9.91 1.37 0.88
CA GLN A 115 -9.97 1.31 -0.58
C GLN A 115 -10.00 2.70 -1.23
N ASN A 116 -9.43 2.83 -2.42
CA ASN A 116 -9.37 4.08 -3.21
C ASN A 116 -8.67 5.25 -2.50
N ALA A 117 -7.98 5.04 -1.38
CA ALA A 117 -7.19 6.11 -0.77
C ALA A 117 -5.96 6.43 -1.63
N VAL A 118 -5.56 7.69 -1.61
CA VAL A 118 -4.37 8.20 -2.30
C VAL A 118 -3.39 8.76 -1.27
N ILE A 119 -2.14 8.30 -1.33
CA ILE A 119 -1.05 8.79 -0.48
C ILE A 119 -0.05 9.50 -1.38
N THR A 120 0.21 10.78 -1.11
CA THR A 120 1.08 11.60 -1.95
C THR A 120 2.54 11.54 -1.50
N ALA A 121 3.43 12.01 -2.37
CA ALA A 121 4.88 12.01 -2.17
C ALA A 121 5.29 12.73 -0.87
N GLY A 122 6.21 12.14 -0.12
CA GLY A 122 6.79 12.66 1.10
C GLY A 122 6.01 12.38 2.38
N VAL A 123 4.84 11.74 2.29
CA VAL A 123 3.97 11.48 3.46
C VAL A 123 4.52 10.35 4.32
N THR A 124 4.51 10.57 5.63
CA THR A 124 4.68 9.53 6.65
C THR A 124 3.36 9.27 7.36
N ILE A 125 2.86 8.03 7.29
CA ILE A 125 1.71 7.57 8.08
C ILE A 125 2.24 6.85 9.31
N GLY A 126 1.89 7.37 10.50
CA GLY A 126 2.29 6.83 11.79
C GLY A 126 1.74 5.44 12.05
N GLU A 127 2.26 4.79 13.09
CA GLU A 127 1.87 3.45 13.52
C GLU A 127 0.38 3.39 13.91
N GLY A 128 -0.26 2.25 13.62
CA GLY A 128 -1.64 1.99 14.04
C GLY A 128 -2.69 2.96 13.48
N CYS A 129 -2.39 3.67 12.39
CA CYS A 129 -3.35 4.57 11.76
C CYS A 129 -4.38 3.81 10.91
N VAL A 130 -5.57 4.41 10.79
CA VAL A 130 -6.59 4.03 9.81
C VAL A 130 -6.80 5.20 8.85
N ILE A 131 -6.57 4.95 7.57
CA ILE A 131 -6.89 5.87 6.49
C ILE A 131 -8.22 5.42 5.89
N ALA A 132 -9.23 6.28 5.95
CA ALA A 132 -10.57 5.96 5.45
C ALA A 132 -10.57 5.76 3.93
N ALA A 133 -11.56 5.01 3.43
CA ALA A 133 -11.76 4.82 2.00
C ALA A 133 -11.92 6.17 1.27
N GLY A 134 -11.27 6.31 0.12
CA GLY A 134 -11.32 7.52 -0.70
C GLY A 134 -10.59 8.73 -0.13
N ALA A 135 -9.89 8.62 0.99
CA ALA A 135 -9.13 9.74 1.55
C ALA A 135 -7.90 10.08 0.69
N VAL A 136 -7.55 11.36 0.61
CA VAL A 136 -6.32 11.85 -0.03
C VAL A 136 -5.39 12.42 1.04
N VAL A 137 -4.32 11.68 1.34
CA VAL A 137 -3.35 12.04 2.38
C VAL A 137 -2.22 12.85 1.75
N VAL A 138 -2.14 14.13 2.13
CA VAL A 138 -1.17 15.11 1.62
C VAL A 138 -0.24 15.64 2.72
N HIS A 139 -0.43 15.22 3.97
CA HIS A 139 0.38 15.56 5.12
C HIS A 139 0.61 14.33 5.98
N ASP A 140 1.64 14.38 6.81
CA ASP A 140 1.95 13.32 7.77
C ASP A 140 0.78 13.05 8.71
N CYS A 141 0.62 11.77 9.04
CA CYS A 141 -0.38 11.28 10.00
C CYS A 141 0.32 10.85 11.28
N THR A 142 -0.01 11.49 12.40
CA THR A 142 0.48 11.07 13.73
C THR A 142 -0.13 9.71 14.11
N PRO A 143 0.61 8.86 14.89
CA PRO A 143 0.16 7.51 15.23
C PRO A 143 -1.25 7.43 15.83
N HIS A 144 -1.85 6.24 15.74
CA HIS A 144 -3.10 5.86 16.40
C HIS A 144 -4.26 6.84 16.10
N GLY A 145 -4.40 7.24 14.82
CA GLY A 145 -5.48 8.10 14.38
C GLY A 145 -6.28 7.55 13.20
N VAL A 146 -7.55 7.92 13.13
CA VAL A 146 -8.38 7.75 11.93
C VAL A 146 -8.34 9.04 11.12
N TYR A 147 -7.97 8.93 9.85
CA TYR A 147 -7.86 10.04 8.91
C TYR A 147 -8.85 9.87 7.76
N ALA A 148 -9.61 10.91 7.43
CA ALA A 148 -10.63 10.87 6.37
C ALA A 148 -10.70 12.18 5.61
N GLY A 149 -11.25 12.13 4.39
CA GLY A 149 -11.57 13.28 3.56
C GLY A 149 -10.51 13.63 2.51
N VAL A 150 -10.78 14.70 1.75
CA VAL A 150 -9.91 15.26 0.70
C VAL A 150 -9.80 16.77 0.92
N PRO A 151 -8.65 17.25 1.39
CA PRO A 151 -7.52 16.51 1.94
C PRO A 151 -7.87 15.79 3.25
N ALA A 152 -7.18 14.69 3.54
CA ALA A 152 -7.40 13.90 4.76
C ALA A 152 -7.10 14.71 6.02
N ARG A 153 -7.94 14.54 7.04
CA ARG A 153 -7.77 15.13 8.37
C ARG A 153 -8.04 14.09 9.44
N ARG A 154 -7.37 14.24 10.57
CA ARG A 154 -7.63 13.38 11.74
C ARG A 154 -9.04 13.63 12.26
N ILE A 155 -9.84 12.58 12.36
CA ILE A 155 -11.25 12.65 12.78
C ILE A 155 -11.51 11.89 14.09
N ARG A 156 -10.57 11.03 14.50
CA ARG A 156 -10.71 10.22 15.72
C ARG A 156 -9.35 9.71 16.17
N ASP A 157 -9.18 9.57 17.49
CA ASP A 157 -8.07 8.87 18.13
C ASP A 157 -8.39 7.39 18.27
N LEU A 158 -7.38 6.55 18.20
CA LEU A 158 -7.44 5.12 18.47
C LEU A 158 -6.56 4.79 19.69
N GLU A 159 -6.93 3.78 20.43
CA GLU A 159 -6.08 3.23 21.48
C GLU A 159 -4.81 2.60 20.86
N ALA A 160 -3.70 2.68 21.59
CA ALA A 160 -2.39 2.18 21.19
C ALA A 160 -2.27 0.66 21.38
#